data_a0e57c5a17fdbe78b4d38336b0fe5275
#
_entry.id   a0e57c5a17fdbe78b4d38336b0fe5275
#
_cell.length_a   1.000
_cell.length_b   1.000
_cell.length_c   1.000
_cell.angle_alpha   90.00
_cell.angle_beta   90.00
_cell.angle_gamma   90.00
#
_symmetry.space_group_name_H-M   'P 1'
#
loop_
_entity.id
_entity.type
_entity.pdbx_description
1 polymer ?
#
loop_
_entity_poly.entity_id
_entity_poly.type
_entity_poly.pdbx_seq_one_letter_code
_entity_poly.pdbx_strand_id
1 'polypeptide(L)'
;MTAILAFDDLTAQGAHARLSAMGIVVPREMSLIGCDDALPAMTYPALSTLSGLSLEAGRHALKLLQDAIEHRESVQDMKVVLGARFVRRDTTGSAPSRSRR
;
A
#
# COMPACT_ATOMS: atom_id res chain seq x y z
N MET A 1 8.87 -14.78 9.83
CA MET A 1 8.19 -13.65 9.14
C MET A 1 6.71 -13.98 9.11
N THR A 2 5.86 -13.02 9.48
CA THR A 2 4.40 -13.23 9.61
C THR A 2 3.58 -12.17 8.89
N ALA A 3 4.24 -11.23 8.21
CA ALA A 3 3.60 -10.20 7.40
C ALA A 3 4.47 -9.77 6.23
N ILE A 4 3.83 -9.35 5.16
CA ILE A 4 4.43 -8.76 3.95
C ILE A 4 3.75 -7.42 3.70
N LEU A 5 4.56 -6.38 3.52
CA LEU A 5 4.14 -5.11 2.96
C LEU A 5 4.64 -5.03 1.52
N ALA A 6 3.72 -5.02 0.58
CA ALA A 6 4.05 -4.94 -0.83
C ALA A 6 4.13 -3.48 -1.30
N PHE A 7 4.90 -3.25 -2.35
CA PHE A 7 5.08 -1.93 -2.93
C PHE A 7 3.78 -1.31 -3.45
N ASP A 8 2.92 -2.13 -4.05
CA ASP A 8 1.61 -1.74 -4.56
C ASP A 8 0.60 -2.90 -4.45
N ASP A 9 -0.65 -2.65 -4.80
CA ASP A 9 -1.72 -3.64 -4.73
C ASP A 9 -1.53 -4.79 -5.74
N LEU A 10 -0.97 -4.53 -6.92
CA LEU A 10 -0.69 -5.58 -7.91
C LEU A 10 0.40 -6.53 -7.44
N THR A 11 1.47 -5.99 -6.86
CA THR A 11 2.54 -6.78 -6.25
C THR A 11 2.00 -7.61 -5.08
N ALA A 12 1.10 -7.04 -4.27
CA ALA A 12 0.43 -7.78 -3.20
C ALA A 12 -0.40 -8.95 -3.76
N GLN A 13 -1.13 -8.76 -4.85
CA GLN A 13 -1.87 -9.85 -5.50
C GLN A 13 -0.97 -10.96 -5.99
N GLY A 14 0.14 -10.62 -6.62
CA GLY A 14 1.15 -11.61 -7.05
C GLY A 14 1.71 -12.40 -5.87
N ALA A 15 2.02 -11.72 -4.76
CA ALA A 15 2.45 -12.36 -3.53
C ALA A 15 1.37 -13.28 -2.95
N HIS A 16 0.10 -12.84 -2.91
CA HIS A 16 -1.02 -13.66 -2.46
C HIS A 16 -1.17 -14.93 -3.30
N ALA A 17 -1.12 -14.81 -4.62
CA ALA A 17 -1.21 -15.95 -5.51
C ALA A 17 -0.09 -16.97 -5.24
N ARG A 18 1.13 -16.50 -5.01
CA ARG A 18 2.26 -17.38 -4.69
C ARG A 18 2.13 -18.02 -3.32
N LEU A 19 1.72 -17.27 -2.29
CA LEU A 19 1.46 -17.79 -0.96
C LEU A 19 0.40 -18.89 -0.99
N SER A 20 -0.70 -18.67 -1.70
CA SER A 20 -1.77 -19.65 -1.89
C SER A 20 -1.26 -20.93 -2.56
N ALA A 21 -0.43 -20.81 -3.61
CA ALA A 21 0.18 -21.96 -4.28
C ALA A 21 1.15 -22.74 -3.37
N MET A 22 1.71 -22.09 -2.35
CA MET A 22 2.55 -22.72 -1.32
C MET A 22 1.74 -23.29 -0.15
N GLY A 23 0.41 -23.17 -0.17
CA GLY A 23 -0.47 -23.60 0.92
C GLY A 23 -0.46 -22.68 2.15
N ILE A 24 0.10 -21.48 2.03
CA ILE A 24 0.15 -20.48 3.12
C ILE A 24 -1.14 -19.67 3.11
N VAL A 25 -1.87 -19.68 4.22
CA VAL A 25 -3.18 -19.04 4.35
C VAL A 25 -3.05 -17.59 4.82
N VAL A 26 -3.53 -16.67 3.99
CA VAL A 26 -3.67 -15.24 4.31
C VAL A 26 -5.09 -14.99 4.83
N PRO A 27 -5.28 -14.32 5.96
CA PRO A 27 -4.27 -13.70 6.84
C PRO A 27 -3.76 -14.60 7.99
N ARG A 28 -4.27 -15.83 8.12
CA ARG A 28 -4.04 -16.68 9.29
C ARG A 28 -2.57 -16.98 9.58
N GLU A 29 -1.79 -17.23 8.54
CA GLU A 29 -0.36 -17.56 8.65
C GLU A 29 0.55 -16.43 8.21
N MET A 30 0.05 -15.59 7.31
CA MET A 30 0.78 -14.45 6.76
C MET A 30 -0.19 -13.28 6.53
N SER A 31 0.05 -12.15 7.15
CA SER A 31 -0.63 -10.91 6.80
C SER A 31 -0.04 -10.30 5.53
N LEU A 32 -0.88 -9.67 4.72
CA LEU A 32 -0.48 -9.03 3.48
C LEU A 32 -1.09 -7.64 3.39
N ILE A 33 -0.27 -6.64 3.08
CA ILE A 33 -0.67 -5.26 2.91
C ILE A 33 -0.18 -4.78 1.54
N GLY A 34 -1.08 -4.16 0.78
CA GLY A 34 -0.76 -3.46 -0.46
C GLY A 34 -0.54 -1.96 -0.26
N CYS A 35 -0.44 -1.24 -1.35
CA CYS A 35 -0.36 0.21 -1.39
C CYS A 35 -1.12 0.73 -2.61
N ASP A 36 -1.69 1.93 -2.52
CA ASP A 36 -2.43 2.72 -3.50
C ASP A 36 -3.95 2.60 -3.45
N ASP A 37 -4.52 1.53 -2.93
CA ASP A 37 -5.96 1.28 -2.93
C ASP A 37 -6.59 1.30 -4.34
N ALA A 38 -5.85 0.78 -5.31
CA ALA A 38 -6.24 0.83 -6.71
C ALA A 38 -7.26 -0.27 -7.10
N LEU A 39 -7.22 -1.43 -6.42
CA LEU A 39 -8.01 -2.62 -6.78
C LEU A 39 -8.79 -3.25 -5.59
N PRO A 40 -9.27 -2.48 -4.61
CA PRO A 40 -9.71 -3.04 -3.33
C PRO A 40 -10.94 -3.95 -3.43
N ALA A 41 -11.86 -3.63 -4.33
CA ALA A 41 -13.12 -4.35 -4.48
C ALA A 41 -13.03 -5.60 -5.39
N MET A 42 -11.90 -5.80 -6.04
CA MET A 42 -11.71 -6.87 -7.04
C MET A 42 -10.92 -8.06 -6.52
N THR A 43 -10.44 -7.99 -5.28
CA THR A 43 -9.63 -9.05 -4.68
C THR A 43 -10.42 -9.89 -3.69
N TYR A 44 -10.11 -11.18 -3.66
CA TYR A 44 -10.58 -12.09 -2.61
C TYR A 44 -9.42 -12.94 -2.10
N PRO A 45 -9.11 -12.89 -0.81
CA PRO A 45 -9.68 -11.98 0.21
C PRO A 45 -9.46 -10.51 -0.10
N ALA A 46 -10.31 -9.62 0.43
CA ALA A 46 -10.21 -8.19 0.19
C ALA A 46 -8.91 -7.61 0.77
N LEU A 47 -8.13 -6.94 -0.06
CA LEU A 47 -6.78 -6.51 0.27
C LEU A 47 -6.75 -5.32 1.23
N SER A 48 -6.11 -5.48 2.38
CA SER A 48 -5.71 -4.37 3.24
C SER A 48 -4.61 -3.56 2.55
N THR A 49 -4.72 -2.24 2.59
CA THR A 49 -3.84 -1.37 1.80
C THR A 49 -3.61 -0.01 2.46
N LEU A 50 -2.67 0.75 1.91
CA LEU A 50 -2.50 2.16 2.20
C LEU A 50 -3.19 2.98 1.11
N SER A 51 -4.05 3.91 1.49
CA SER A 51 -4.85 4.71 0.57
C SER A 51 -4.64 6.21 0.75
N GLY A 52 -5.17 7.01 -0.19
CA GLY A 52 -5.16 8.47 -0.13
C GLY A 52 -3.97 9.12 -0.83
N LEU A 53 -3.13 8.36 -1.54
CA LEU A 53 -1.89 8.88 -2.10
C LEU A 53 -2.03 9.35 -3.55
N SER A 54 -2.75 8.62 -4.41
CA SER A 54 -2.68 8.82 -5.86
C SER A 54 -3.28 10.16 -6.32
N LEU A 55 -4.51 10.46 -5.93
CA LEU A 55 -5.19 11.68 -6.37
C LEU A 55 -4.57 12.93 -5.73
N GLU A 56 -4.32 12.91 -4.43
CA GLU A 56 -3.71 14.02 -3.72
C GLU A 56 -2.27 14.26 -4.17
N ALA A 57 -1.49 13.21 -4.39
CA ALA A 57 -0.14 13.31 -4.95
C ALA A 57 -0.16 13.97 -6.34
N GLY A 58 -1.10 13.57 -7.20
CA GLY A 58 -1.26 14.19 -8.52
C GLY A 58 -1.62 15.67 -8.44
N ARG A 59 -2.55 16.05 -7.57
CA ARG A 59 -2.93 17.46 -7.34
C ARG A 59 -1.75 18.30 -6.86
N HIS A 60 -1.05 17.82 -5.84
CA HIS A 60 0.12 18.52 -5.30
C HIS A 60 1.27 18.60 -6.31
N ALA A 61 1.52 17.53 -7.08
CA ALA A 61 2.54 17.52 -8.11
C ALA A 61 2.26 18.57 -9.20
N LEU A 62 1.00 18.67 -9.67
CA LEU A 62 0.61 19.68 -10.65
C LEU A 62 0.76 21.10 -10.09
N LYS A 63 0.35 21.32 -8.84
CA LYS A 63 0.51 22.63 -8.20
C LYS A 63 1.99 23.01 -8.05
N LEU A 64 2.84 22.09 -7.59
CA LEU A 64 4.27 22.34 -7.48
C LEU A 64 4.90 22.65 -8.84
N LEU A 65 4.50 21.94 -9.89
CA LEU A 65 4.95 22.20 -11.25
C LEU A 65 4.52 23.58 -11.74
N GLN A 66 3.26 23.96 -11.52
CA GLN A 66 2.72 25.26 -11.88
C GLN A 66 3.49 26.38 -11.14
N ASP A 67 3.66 26.26 -9.83
CA ASP A 67 4.42 27.21 -9.02
C ASP A 67 5.86 27.33 -9.49
N ALA A 68 6.49 26.22 -9.88
CA ALA A 68 7.86 26.19 -10.44
C ALA A 68 7.97 26.92 -11.80
N ILE A 69 6.95 26.80 -12.63
CA ILE A 69 6.90 27.50 -13.94
C ILE A 69 6.73 29.01 -13.73
N GLU A 70 5.85 29.41 -12.80
CA GLU A 70 5.52 30.82 -12.54
C GLU A 70 6.60 31.54 -11.72
N HIS A 71 7.28 30.83 -10.80
CA HIS A 71 8.23 31.38 -9.82
C HIS A 71 9.59 30.66 -9.90
N ARG A 72 10.32 30.86 -11.00
CA ARG A 72 11.56 30.11 -11.32
C ARG A 72 12.66 30.16 -10.25
N GLU A 73 12.62 31.11 -9.30
CA GLU A 73 13.68 31.33 -8.31
C GLU A 73 13.57 30.49 -7.04
N SER A 74 12.42 29.82 -6.79
CA SER A 74 12.14 29.14 -5.52
C SER A 74 11.89 27.62 -5.61
N VAL A 75 12.33 26.97 -6.68
CA VAL A 75 12.03 25.55 -6.94
C VAL A 75 12.86 24.57 -6.09
N GLN A 76 13.97 24.99 -5.53
CA GLN A 76 14.95 24.08 -4.91
C GLN A 76 14.49 23.42 -3.61
N ASP A 77 13.49 23.97 -2.90
CA ASP A 77 13.05 23.49 -1.59
C ASP A 77 11.56 23.11 -1.53
N MET A 78 10.90 22.97 -2.69
CA MET A 78 9.49 22.60 -2.73
C MET A 78 9.31 21.13 -2.40
N LYS A 79 8.77 20.85 -1.20
CA LYS A 79 8.47 19.49 -0.73
C LYS A 79 7.11 19.45 -0.08
N VAL A 80 6.28 18.50 -0.53
CA VAL A 80 5.02 18.17 0.12
C VAL A 80 5.06 16.72 0.59
N VAL A 81 4.79 16.48 1.86
CA VAL A 81 4.69 15.14 2.45
C VAL A 81 3.22 14.85 2.71
N LEU A 82 2.70 13.80 2.10
CA LEU A 82 1.32 13.36 2.26
C LEU A 82 1.25 12.18 3.21
N GLY A 83 0.27 12.21 4.11
CA GLY A 83 -0.03 11.10 5.00
C GLY A 83 -0.84 10.02 4.31
N ALA A 84 -0.38 8.77 4.37
CA ALA A 84 -1.15 7.61 3.96
C ALA A 84 -2.14 7.18 5.05
N ARG A 85 -3.30 6.65 4.65
CA ARG A 85 -4.27 6.05 5.55
C ARG A 85 -4.28 4.53 5.38
N PHE A 86 -4.15 3.80 6.48
CA PHE A 86 -4.31 2.35 6.47
C PHE A 86 -5.79 1.98 6.35
N VAL A 87 -6.12 1.19 5.33
CA VAL A 87 -7.45 0.63 5.11
C VAL A 87 -7.39 -0.85 5.41
N ARG A 88 -7.91 -1.23 6.58
CA ARG A 88 -7.97 -2.62 7.00
C ARG A 88 -9.08 -3.35 6.25
N ARG A 89 -8.73 -4.48 5.63
CA ARG A 89 -9.66 -5.43 5.02
C ARG A 89 -9.35 -6.86 5.50
N ASP A 90 -9.43 -7.84 4.63
CA ASP A 90 -9.42 -9.25 5.02
C ASP A 90 -8.02 -9.90 5.00
N THR A 91 -6.99 -9.21 4.51
CA THR A 91 -5.63 -9.78 4.36
C THR A 91 -4.70 -9.52 5.53
N THR A 92 -5.19 -8.88 6.60
CA THR A 92 -4.41 -8.65 7.81
C THR A 92 -5.11 -9.24 9.03
N GLY A 93 -4.35 -9.85 9.91
CA GLY A 93 -4.82 -10.46 11.14
C GLY A 93 -3.75 -10.51 12.22
N SER A 94 -4.09 -11.11 13.35
CA SER A 94 -3.13 -11.32 14.43
C SER A 94 -1.98 -12.20 13.98
N ALA A 95 -0.77 -11.88 14.41
CA ALA A 95 0.37 -12.74 14.15
C ALA A 95 0.13 -14.13 14.76
N PRO A 96 0.45 -15.22 14.03
CA PRO A 96 0.32 -16.55 14.57
C PRO A 96 1.20 -16.72 15.81
N SER A 97 0.64 -17.36 16.84
CA SER A 97 1.41 -17.66 18.05
C SER A 97 2.60 -18.56 17.68
N ARG A 98 3.81 -18.12 18.02
CA ARG A 98 4.95 -19.02 17.98
C ARG A 98 4.72 -20.12 19.01
N SER A 99 4.44 -21.35 18.58
CA SER A 99 4.61 -22.46 19.48
C SER A 99 6.11 -22.51 19.84
N ARG A 100 6.42 -22.19 21.08
CA ARG A 100 7.78 -22.44 21.61
C ARG A 100 7.99 -23.95 21.55
N ARG A 101 8.84 -24.37 20.64
CA ARG A 101 9.41 -25.71 20.69
C ARG A 101 10.47 -25.74 21.76
#